data_f8ff45cf148de44ef70528f71328123a
#
_entry.id   f8ff45cf148de44ef70528f71328123a
#
_cell.length_a   1.000
_cell.length_b   1.000
_cell.length_c   1.000
_cell.angle_alpha   90.00
_cell.angle_beta   90.00
_cell.angle_gamma   90.00
#
_symmetry.space_group_name_H-M   'P 1'
#
loop_
_entity.id
_entity.type
_entity.pdbx_description
1 polymer ?
#
loop_
_entity_poly.entity_id
_entity_poly.type
_entity_poly.pdbx_seq_one_letter_code
_entity_poly.pdbx_strand_id
1 'polypeptide(L)'
;MDAQPLYDLAPLAQLMLLGTVIALGPLAWVGWRNRGGRQGRRLQALTVLTLFLTFDLVLFGAFTRLTDSGLGCPDWPGCYGSASPVGARSEIAAAQEGMPTGPVTHGKAWVEMIH
;
A
#
# COMPACT_ATOMS: atom_id res chain seq x y z
N MET A 1 34.42 12.40 -2.36
CA MET A 1 33.02 12.92 -2.37
C MET A 1 32.15 11.79 -2.84
N ASP A 2 31.55 11.09 -1.91
CA ASP A 2 30.57 10.09 -2.26
C ASP A 2 29.32 10.81 -2.73
N ALA A 3 29.04 10.74 -4.05
CA ALA A 3 27.82 11.26 -4.61
C ALA A 3 26.66 10.46 -4.01
N GLN A 4 26.02 11.01 -2.99
CA GLN A 4 24.78 10.44 -2.48
C GLN A 4 23.77 10.47 -3.62
N PRO A 5 23.11 9.36 -3.93
CA PRO A 5 22.08 9.36 -4.95
C PRO A 5 21.00 10.39 -4.54
N LEU A 6 20.63 11.23 -5.49
CA LEU A 6 19.62 12.29 -5.33
C LEU A 6 18.28 11.74 -4.81
N TYR A 7 18.04 10.42 -4.97
CA TYR A 7 16.83 9.73 -4.54
C TYR A 7 17.17 8.36 -3.96
N ASP A 8 16.68 8.08 -2.77
CA ASP A 8 16.72 6.73 -2.20
C ASP A 8 15.53 5.94 -2.74
N LEU A 9 15.80 4.99 -3.62
CA LEU A 9 14.78 4.11 -4.20
C LEU A 9 14.54 2.83 -3.39
N ALA A 10 15.28 2.62 -2.30
CA ALA A 10 15.13 1.41 -1.48
C ALA A 10 13.72 1.23 -0.92
N PRO A 11 13.04 2.25 -0.37
CA PRO A 11 11.65 2.11 0.10
C PRO A 11 10.69 1.71 -1.02
N LEU A 12 10.86 2.28 -2.21
CA LEU A 12 10.04 1.94 -3.37
C LEU A 12 10.23 0.48 -3.78
N ALA A 13 11.48 0.02 -3.86
CA ALA A 13 11.79 -1.36 -4.21
C ALA A 13 11.21 -2.35 -3.19
N GLN A 14 11.29 -2.04 -1.90
CA GLN A 14 10.71 -2.85 -0.83
C GLN A 14 9.18 -2.92 -0.93
N LEU A 15 8.51 -1.80 -1.21
CA LEU A 15 7.06 -1.75 -1.40
C LEU A 15 6.62 -2.54 -2.63
N MET A 16 7.35 -2.43 -3.74
CA MET A 16 7.07 -3.21 -4.95
C MET A 16 7.24 -4.71 -4.71
N LEU A 17 8.28 -5.10 -3.98
CA LEU A 17 8.50 -6.49 -3.61
C LEU A 17 7.37 -7.01 -2.72
N LEU A 18 7.02 -6.27 -1.68
CA LEU A 18 5.93 -6.62 -0.76
C LEU A 18 4.59 -6.70 -1.50
N GLY A 19 4.27 -5.72 -2.33
CA GLY A 19 3.05 -5.71 -3.15
C GLY A 19 2.97 -6.89 -4.10
N THR A 20 4.09 -7.26 -4.73
CA THR A 20 4.18 -8.44 -5.60
C THR A 20 3.91 -9.73 -4.82
N VAL A 21 4.53 -9.90 -3.65
CA VAL A 21 4.31 -11.08 -2.79
C VAL A 21 2.85 -11.19 -2.37
N ILE A 22 2.23 -10.08 -1.95
CA ILE A 22 0.82 -10.04 -1.57
C ILE A 22 -0.09 -10.37 -2.76
N ALA A 23 0.20 -9.85 -3.94
CA ALA A 23 -0.58 -10.10 -5.15
C ALA A 23 -0.50 -11.55 -5.63
N LEU A 24 0.66 -12.21 -5.43
CA LEU A 24 0.83 -13.62 -5.80
C LEU A 24 -0.09 -14.56 -5.01
N GLY A 25 -0.47 -14.22 -3.78
CA GLY A 25 -1.38 -15.03 -2.95
C GLY A 25 -2.72 -15.32 -3.63
N PRO A 26 -3.55 -14.31 -3.90
CA PRO A 26 -4.86 -14.52 -4.56
C PRO A 26 -4.73 -15.05 -5.99
N LEU A 27 -3.69 -14.66 -6.73
CA LEU A 27 -3.43 -15.21 -8.07
C LEU A 27 -3.11 -16.70 -8.03
N ALA A 28 -2.23 -17.12 -7.13
CA ALA A 28 -1.89 -18.53 -6.94
C ALA A 28 -3.12 -19.34 -6.48
N TRP A 29 -3.92 -18.77 -5.56
CA TRP A 29 -5.14 -19.41 -5.07
C TRP A 29 -6.17 -19.63 -6.19
N VAL A 30 -6.45 -18.62 -7.01
CA VAL A 30 -7.35 -18.72 -8.16
C VAL A 30 -6.80 -19.72 -9.18
N GLY A 31 -5.50 -19.69 -9.47
CA GLY A 31 -4.85 -20.62 -10.37
C GLY A 31 -4.95 -22.07 -9.87
N TRP A 32 -4.71 -22.30 -8.60
CA TRP A 32 -4.78 -23.64 -8.00
C TRP A 32 -6.22 -24.17 -7.96
N ARG A 33 -7.16 -23.36 -7.52
CA ARG A 33 -8.58 -23.74 -7.42
C ARG A 33 -9.19 -24.08 -8.78
N ASN A 34 -8.71 -23.49 -9.85
CA ASN A 34 -9.23 -23.68 -11.21
C ASN A 34 -8.34 -24.56 -12.10
N ARG A 35 -7.41 -25.33 -11.54
CA ARG A 35 -6.46 -26.16 -12.30
C ARG A 35 -7.10 -27.14 -13.28
N GLY A 36 -8.23 -27.75 -12.91
CA GLY A 36 -8.97 -28.70 -13.76
C GLY A 36 -10.06 -28.05 -14.63
N GLY A 37 -10.20 -26.73 -14.60
CA GLY A 37 -11.27 -26.03 -15.30
C GLY A 37 -10.97 -25.72 -16.76
N ARG A 38 -12.04 -25.59 -17.57
CA ARG A 38 -11.93 -25.03 -18.92
C ARG A 38 -11.33 -23.63 -18.86
N GLN A 39 -10.62 -23.21 -19.90
CA GLN A 39 -9.97 -21.91 -19.98
C GLN A 39 -10.92 -20.73 -19.67
N GLY A 40 -12.18 -20.79 -20.13
CA GLY A 40 -13.19 -19.79 -19.82
C GLY A 40 -13.47 -19.62 -18.33
N ARG A 41 -13.45 -20.70 -17.53
CA ARG A 41 -13.64 -20.61 -16.08
C ARG A 41 -12.50 -19.89 -15.37
N ARG A 42 -11.27 -20.08 -15.83
CA ARG A 42 -10.09 -19.34 -15.30
C ARG A 42 -10.18 -17.86 -15.58
N LEU A 43 -10.52 -17.50 -16.82
CA LEU A 43 -10.71 -16.09 -17.21
C LEU A 43 -11.84 -15.45 -16.40
N GLN A 44 -12.97 -16.12 -16.25
CA GLN A 44 -14.07 -15.64 -15.44
C GLN A 44 -13.65 -15.41 -13.98
N ALA A 45 -12.94 -16.36 -13.38
CA ALA A 45 -12.46 -16.23 -12.00
C ALA A 45 -11.48 -15.07 -11.82
N LEU A 46 -10.58 -14.87 -12.79
CA LEU A 46 -9.65 -13.72 -12.78
C LEU A 46 -10.38 -12.39 -12.97
N THR A 47 -11.38 -12.35 -13.85
CA THR A 47 -12.19 -11.14 -14.06
C THR A 47 -12.96 -10.77 -12.80
N VAL A 48 -13.58 -11.74 -12.13
CA VAL A 48 -14.31 -11.52 -10.87
C VAL A 48 -13.36 -11.05 -9.77
N LEU A 49 -12.18 -11.68 -9.65
CA LEU A 49 -11.16 -11.24 -8.69
C LEU A 49 -10.71 -9.80 -8.95
N THR A 50 -10.42 -9.47 -10.21
CA THR A 50 -10.01 -8.11 -10.60
C THR A 50 -11.09 -7.08 -10.28
N LEU A 51 -12.35 -7.41 -10.59
CA LEU A 51 -13.49 -6.53 -10.29
C LEU A 51 -13.64 -6.30 -8.79
N PHE A 52 -13.53 -7.35 -7.99
CA PHE A 52 -13.59 -7.28 -6.53
C PHE A 52 -12.47 -6.42 -5.96
N LEU A 53 -11.22 -6.65 -6.36
CA LEU A 53 -10.08 -5.87 -5.90
C LEU A 53 -10.16 -4.40 -6.34
N THR A 54 -10.68 -4.14 -7.54
CA THR A 54 -10.89 -2.76 -8.02
C THR A 54 -11.95 -2.05 -7.18
N PHE A 55 -13.03 -2.74 -6.85
CA PHE A 55 -14.08 -2.21 -5.98
C PHE A 55 -13.55 -1.87 -4.60
N ASP A 56 -12.78 -2.78 -3.98
CA ASP A 56 -12.16 -2.55 -2.67
C ASP A 56 -11.18 -1.38 -2.72
N LEU A 57 -10.38 -1.26 -3.79
CA LEU A 57 -9.45 -0.15 -3.97
C LEU A 57 -10.18 1.19 -4.03
N VAL A 58 -11.30 1.25 -4.77
CA VAL A 58 -12.12 2.48 -4.86
C VAL A 58 -12.75 2.83 -3.53
N LEU A 59 -13.30 1.85 -2.81
CA LEU A 59 -13.88 2.08 -1.48
C LEU A 59 -12.83 2.56 -0.48
N PHE A 60 -11.67 1.91 -0.46
CA PHE A 60 -10.60 2.28 0.45
C PHE A 60 -9.99 3.64 0.10
N GLY A 61 -9.89 3.97 -1.19
CA GLY A 61 -9.47 5.29 -1.65
C GLY A 61 -10.45 6.41 -1.24
N ALA A 62 -11.76 6.13 -1.34
CA ALA A 62 -12.77 7.04 -0.83
C ALA A 62 -12.68 7.23 0.69
N PHE A 63 -12.45 6.15 1.44
CA PHE A 63 -12.22 6.20 2.88
C PHE A 63 -10.98 7.03 3.23
N THR A 64 -9.87 6.81 2.54
CA THR A 64 -8.62 7.57 2.72
C THR A 64 -8.86 9.08 2.52
N ARG A 65 -9.64 9.43 1.50
CA ARG A 65 -10.01 10.82 1.21
C ARG A 65 -10.92 11.40 2.28
N LEU A 66 -11.97 10.67 2.67
CA LEU A 66 -12.96 11.14 3.65
C LEU A 66 -12.38 11.27 5.07
N THR A 67 -11.37 10.49 5.40
CA THR A 67 -10.66 10.57 6.68
C THR A 67 -9.49 11.54 6.65
N ASP A 68 -9.29 12.26 5.53
CA ASP A 68 -8.18 13.20 5.36
C ASP A 68 -6.82 12.56 5.65
N SER A 69 -6.64 11.33 5.14
CA SER A 69 -5.47 10.50 5.41
C SER A 69 -4.43 10.48 4.28
N GLY A 70 -4.69 11.17 3.17
CA GLY A 70 -3.83 11.17 1.99
C GLY A 70 -2.50 11.92 2.14
N LEU A 71 -2.22 12.49 3.30
CA LEU A 71 -0.94 13.14 3.63
C LEU A 71 -0.34 12.57 4.93
N GLY A 72 -0.73 11.36 5.31
CA GLY A 72 -0.23 10.68 6.50
C GLY A 72 1.26 10.35 6.44
N CYS A 73 1.79 10.12 5.24
CA CYS A 73 3.22 9.92 4.96
C CYS A 73 3.67 11.02 3.96
N PRO A 74 4.53 11.97 4.36
CA PRO A 74 4.89 13.13 3.54
C PRO A 74 5.61 12.79 2.25
N ASP A 75 6.31 11.67 2.21
CA ASP A 75 7.17 11.21 1.12
C ASP A 75 6.64 9.94 0.44
N TRP A 76 5.29 9.78 0.43
CA TRP A 76 4.68 8.64 -0.27
C TRP A 76 5.32 8.44 -1.67
N PRO A 77 5.64 7.20 -2.09
CA PRO A 77 5.25 5.88 -1.58
C PRO A 77 6.03 5.36 -0.36
N GLY A 78 7.04 6.07 0.13
CA GLY A 78 7.67 5.83 1.41
C GLY A 78 6.96 6.53 2.57
N CYS A 79 7.48 6.35 3.78
CA CYS A 79 7.06 7.07 4.97
C CYS A 79 8.29 7.46 5.79
N TYR A 80 8.68 8.74 5.73
CA TYR A 80 9.92 9.25 6.34
C TYR A 80 11.15 8.40 5.97
N GLY A 81 11.30 8.09 4.69
CA GLY A 81 12.40 7.27 4.17
C GLY A 81 12.28 5.77 4.43
N SER A 82 11.20 5.30 5.09
CA SER A 82 10.92 3.90 5.33
C SER A 82 9.87 3.35 4.37
N ALA A 83 9.86 2.03 4.18
CA ALA A 83 8.86 1.35 3.35
C ALA A 83 7.50 1.17 4.06
N SER A 84 7.42 1.50 5.34
CA SER A 84 6.19 1.39 6.11
C SER A 84 6.19 2.32 7.32
N PRO A 85 5.01 2.63 7.91
CA PRO A 85 4.93 3.39 9.15
C PRO A 85 5.64 2.74 10.34
N VAL A 86 5.91 1.44 10.29
CA VAL A 86 6.67 0.73 11.34
C VAL A 86 8.08 1.27 11.48
N GLY A 87 8.76 1.54 10.37
CA GLY A 87 10.10 2.12 10.36
C GLY A 87 10.15 3.62 10.66
N ALA A 88 9.01 4.29 10.63
CA ALA A 88 8.87 5.75 10.79
C ALA A 88 8.15 6.13 12.09
N ARG A 89 8.08 5.24 13.07
CA ARG A 89 7.31 5.47 14.31
C ARG A 89 7.72 6.72 15.07
N SER A 90 9.03 6.95 15.19
CA SER A 90 9.57 8.10 15.92
C SER A 90 9.21 9.42 15.23
N GLU A 91 9.34 9.48 13.92
CA GLU A 91 9.05 10.65 13.10
C GLU A 91 7.56 10.97 13.11
N ILE A 92 6.71 9.93 12.97
CA ILE A 92 5.26 10.08 13.05
C ILE A 92 4.85 10.53 14.45
N ALA A 93 5.40 9.96 15.51
CA ALA A 93 5.10 10.36 16.88
C ALA A 93 5.47 11.83 17.13
N ALA A 94 6.64 12.26 16.69
CA ALA A 94 7.09 13.66 16.82
C ALA A 94 6.16 14.62 16.05
N ALA A 95 5.75 14.26 14.84
CA ALA A 95 4.83 15.06 14.04
C ALA A 95 3.44 15.14 14.70
N GLN A 96 2.95 14.04 15.26
CA GLN A 96 1.66 13.97 15.93
C GLN A 96 1.66 14.75 17.26
N GLU A 97 2.75 14.71 18.02
CA GLU A 97 2.90 15.51 19.24
C GLU A 97 2.90 17.02 18.93
N GLY A 98 3.59 17.43 17.87
CA GLY A 98 3.64 18.81 17.44
C GLY A 98 2.30 19.33 16.89
N MET A 99 1.51 18.45 16.27
CA MET A 99 0.21 18.79 15.68
C MET A 99 -0.77 17.61 15.77
N PRO A 100 -1.44 17.40 16.91
CA PRO A 100 -2.29 16.21 17.13
C PRO A 100 -3.43 16.04 16.13
N THR A 101 -3.94 17.15 15.59
CA THR A 101 -5.00 17.17 14.57
C THR A 101 -4.46 17.43 13.15
N GLY A 102 -3.16 17.35 12.99
CA GLY A 102 -2.47 17.61 11.72
C GLY A 102 -2.65 16.49 10.70
N PRO A 103 -2.00 16.66 9.53
CA PRO A 103 -2.06 15.67 8.45
C PRO A 103 -1.33 14.36 8.79
N VAL A 104 -0.34 14.40 9.69
CA VAL A 104 0.47 13.24 10.06
C VAL A 104 0.07 12.75 11.44
N THR A 105 -0.56 11.59 11.49
CA THR A 105 -0.83 10.81 12.70
C THR A 105 -0.57 9.34 12.42
N HIS A 106 -0.38 8.52 13.43
CA HIS A 106 -0.20 7.07 13.24
C HIS A 106 -1.35 6.45 12.46
N GLY A 107 -2.59 6.80 12.77
CA GLY A 107 -3.77 6.30 12.07
C GLY A 107 -3.79 6.69 10.60
N LYS A 108 -3.55 7.97 10.30
CA LYS A 108 -3.54 8.49 8.92
C LYS A 108 -2.40 7.89 8.09
N ALA A 109 -1.20 7.75 8.66
CA ALA A 109 -0.06 7.12 8.00
C ALA A 109 -0.36 5.67 7.61
N TRP A 110 -1.00 4.89 8.50
CA TRP A 110 -1.40 3.53 8.19
C TRP A 110 -2.50 3.46 7.14
N VAL A 111 -3.51 4.33 7.21
CA VAL A 111 -4.57 4.37 6.19
C VAL A 111 -3.99 4.65 4.81
N GLU A 112 -3.09 5.62 4.70
CA GLU A 112 -2.44 5.95 3.43
C GLU A 112 -1.58 4.81 2.89
N MET A 113 -0.78 4.19 3.74
CA MET A 113 0.14 3.14 3.31
C MET A 113 -0.53 1.81 2.98
N ILE A 114 -1.71 1.51 3.56
CA ILE A 114 -2.49 0.33 3.21
C ILE A 114 -3.22 0.54 1.88
N HIS A 115 -3.66 1.76 1.61
CA HIS A 115 -4.30 2.10 0.33
C HIS A 115 -3.32 2.10 -0.81
#